data_e4d7ce798427622239987e7fdd806774
#
_entry.id   e4d7ce798427622239987e7fdd806774
#
_cell.length_a   1.000
_cell.length_b   1.000
_cell.length_c   1.000
_cell.angle_alpha   90.00
_cell.angle_beta   90.00
_cell.angle_gamma   90.00
#
_symmetry.space_group_name_H-M   'P 1'
#
loop_
_entity.id
_entity.type
_entity.pdbx_description
1 polymer ?
#
loop_
_entity_poly.entity_id
_entity_poly.type
_entity_poly.pdbx_seq_one_letter_code
_entity_poly.pdbx_strand_id
1 'polypeptide(L)'
;MLAIIFPLVLLLEGCISYWSWVNDYDQTFHFQCPKDQYLTGLESVFSKSHNDRKFNLRCTPSSSLLHSSCAWTDYVNVMDEPLVFQCPAGGIVNGIGSSHDDAYEDRKFEFRCCNISLTCVYNCKYTGWLNGLEGHLNYVVPPNQFIRGIVSFHNNAHEDRRFDLEVCSLSYDCRHSLTTPPSTTTSTTTTGKHHLFPIVTGNAPNPVPILG
;
A
#
# COMPACT_ATOMS: atom_id res chain seq x y z
N MET A 1 -35.37 35.43 -44.59
CA MET A 1 -35.15 34.66 -43.35
C MET A 1 -33.79 33.94 -43.47
N LEU A 2 -32.75 34.49 -42.82
CA LEU A 2 -31.43 33.87 -42.78
C LEU A 2 -31.36 32.97 -41.54
N ALA A 3 -31.21 31.67 -41.73
CA ALA A 3 -30.98 30.74 -40.64
C ALA A 3 -29.51 30.80 -40.25
N ILE A 4 -29.20 31.27 -39.05
CA ILE A 4 -27.86 31.26 -38.48
C ILE A 4 -27.65 29.86 -37.86
N ILE A 5 -26.81 29.05 -38.49
CA ILE A 5 -26.39 27.75 -37.95
C ILE A 5 -25.21 28.04 -37.04
N PHE A 6 -25.40 27.90 -35.72
CA PHE A 6 -24.31 27.88 -34.76
C PHE A 6 -23.66 26.47 -34.77
N PRO A 7 -22.35 26.37 -34.98
CA PRO A 7 -21.67 25.08 -34.83
C PRO A 7 -21.61 24.74 -33.33
N LEU A 8 -22.20 23.59 -32.97
CA LEU A 8 -22.08 23.01 -31.65
C LEU A 8 -20.64 22.52 -31.47
N VAL A 9 -19.80 23.32 -30.82
CA VAL A 9 -18.45 22.90 -30.42
C VAL A 9 -18.61 21.96 -29.24
N LEU A 10 -18.56 20.67 -29.49
CA LEU A 10 -18.38 19.63 -28.46
C LEU A 10 -16.99 19.82 -27.86
N LEU A 11 -16.93 20.47 -26.71
CA LEU A 11 -15.75 20.42 -25.84
C LEU A 11 -15.62 18.99 -25.31
N LEU A 12 -14.77 18.21 -25.96
CA LEU A 12 -14.22 17.00 -25.38
C LEU A 12 -13.35 17.45 -24.20
N GLU A 13 -13.93 17.55 -23.02
CA GLU A 13 -13.18 17.60 -21.77
C GLU A 13 -12.46 16.24 -21.64
N GLY A 14 -11.28 16.16 -22.23
CA GLY A 14 -10.35 15.09 -21.94
C GLY A 14 -10.08 15.14 -20.45
N CYS A 15 -10.51 14.11 -19.72
CA CYS A 15 -10.11 13.87 -18.34
C CYS A 15 -8.57 13.69 -18.33
N ILE A 16 -7.84 14.80 -18.30
CA ILE A 16 -6.43 14.78 -17.94
C ILE A 16 -6.44 14.47 -16.46
N SER A 17 -6.22 13.20 -16.12
CA SER A 17 -5.95 12.78 -14.77
C SER A 17 -4.66 13.49 -14.32
N TYR A 18 -4.81 14.64 -13.70
CA TYR A 18 -3.71 15.35 -13.06
C TYR A 18 -3.24 14.46 -11.91
N TRP A 19 -2.03 13.95 -12.06
CA TRP A 19 -1.32 13.27 -10.99
C TRP A 19 -0.98 14.30 -9.94
N SER A 20 -1.70 14.29 -8.82
CA SER A 20 -1.41 15.19 -7.72
C SER A 20 -0.78 14.40 -6.58
N TRP A 21 0.25 14.96 -5.98
CA TRP A 21 0.82 14.48 -4.74
C TRP A 21 -0.25 14.50 -3.65
N VAL A 22 -0.32 13.45 -2.83
CA VAL A 22 -1.30 13.35 -1.73
C VAL A 22 -0.85 14.12 -0.50
N ASN A 23 0.43 14.54 -0.45
CA ASN A 23 1.00 15.42 0.56
C ASN A 23 2.04 16.37 -0.07
N ASP A 24 2.34 17.46 0.62
CA ASP A 24 3.62 18.14 0.52
C ASP A 24 4.61 17.56 1.55
N TYR A 25 5.89 18.00 1.52
CA TYR A 25 6.86 17.59 2.51
C TYR A 25 6.39 18.02 3.91
N ASP A 26 6.77 17.24 4.93
CA ASP A 26 6.48 17.43 6.35
C ASP A 26 4.97 17.37 6.69
N GLN A 27 4.11 17.18 5.71
CA GLN A 27 2.67 17.15 5.89
C GLN A 27 2.14 15.73 6.14
N THR A 28 1.19 15.64 7.06
CA THR A 28 0.35 14.46 7.25
C THR A 28 -0.60 14.29 6.07
N PHE A 29 -0.84 13.07 5.66
CA PHE A 29 -1.87 12.75 4.67
C PHE A 29 -2.67 11.50 5.06
N HIS A 30 -3.87 11.41 4.49
CA HIS A 30 -4.76 10.28 4.67
C HIS A 30 -5.50 10.03 3.36
N PHE A 31 -5.03 9.07 2.60
CA PHE A 31 -5.53 8.76 1.27
C PHE A 31 -6.23 7.42 1.24
N GLN A 32 -7.39 7.35 0.60
CA GLN A 32 -8.07 6.09 0.30
C GLN A 32 -8.60 6.09 -1.13
N CYS A 33 -8.58 4.94 -1.75
CA CYS A 33 -9.21 4.77 -3.06
C CYS A 33 -10.72 5.02 -2.98
N PRO A 34 -11.31 5.64 -4.02
CA PRO A 34 -12.75 5.73 -4.17
C PRO A 34 -13.44 4.36 -4.08
N LYS A 35 -14.77 4.40 -3.90
CA LYS A 35 -15.58 3.17 -3.91
C LYS A 35 -15.35 2.38 -5.19
N ASP A 36 -15.29 1.05 -5.07
CA ASP A 36 -15.07 0.09 -6.17
C ASP A 36 -13.73 0.29 -6.92
N GLN A 37 -12.77 0.96 -6.29
CA GLN A 37 -11.40 1.07 -6.77
C GLN A 37 -10.41 0.49 -5.76
N TYR A 38 -9.22 0.13 -6.21
CA TYR A 38 -8.13 -0.39 -5.37
C TYR A 38 -6.79 0.25 -5.74
N LEU A 39 -5.86 0.24 -4.81
CA LEU A 39 -4.54 0.84 -4.97
C LEU A 39 -3.71 0.05 -5.99
N THR A 40 -3.29 0.71 -7.07
CA THR A 40 -2.54 0.11 -8.18
C THR A 40 -1.23 0.81 -8.50
N GLY A 41 -0.90 1.86 -7.80
CA GLY A 41 0.38 2.52 -8.00
C GLY A 41 0.81 3.32 -6.80
N LEU A 42 2.11 3.32 -6.59
CA LEU A 42 2.81 4.07 -5.57
C LEU A 42 4.00 4.77 -6.21
N GLU A 43 4.00 6.09 -6.14
CA GLU A 43 5.14 6.92 -6.52
C GLU A 43 5.57 7.75 -5.31
N SER A 44 6.87 7.93 -5.12
CA SER A 44 7.39 8.77 -4.05
C SER A 44 8.71 9.39 -4.42
N VAL A 45 8.90 10.65 -4.05
CA VAL A 45 10.14 11.40 -4.23
C VAL A 45 10.64 11.91 -2.89
N PHE A 46 11.92 11.80 -2.68
CA PHE A 46 12.64 12.30 -1.51
C PHE A 46 13.15 13.73 -1.75
N SER A 47 13.21 14.51 -0.68
CA SER A 47 13.83 15.82 -0.66
C SER A 47 14.89 15.92 0.44
N LYS A 48 16.14 16.12 0.05
CA LYS A 48 17.24 16.31 1.01
C LYS A 48 17.08 17.56 1.88
N SER A 49 16.39 18.60 1.41
CA SER A 49 16.16 19.82 2.17
C SER A 49 15.04 19.70 3.21
N HIS A 50 14.23 18.67 3.11
CA HIS A 50 13.14 18.36 4.04
C HIS A 50 13.35 17.04 4.77
N ASN A 51 14.37 16.26 4.41
CA ASN A 51 14.56 14.89 4.89
C ASN A 51 13.27 14.06 4.87
N ASP A 52 12.43 14.27 3.86
CA ASP A 52 11.09 13.70 3.78
C ASP A 52 10.71 13.32 2.36
N ARG A 53 9.59 12.58 2.25
CA ARG A 53 9.01 12.09 1.00
C ARG A 53 7.62 12.63 0.73
N LYS A 54 7.38 13.00 -0.53
CA LYS A 54 6.03 13.15 -1.08
C LYS A 54 5.58 11.87 -1.74
N PHE A 55 4.26 11.62 -1.68
CA PHE A 55 3.62 10.44 -2.22
C PHE A 55 2.57 10.80 -3.26
N ASN A 56 2.48 9.98 -4.28
CA ASN A 56 1.41 9.98 -5.26
C ASN A 56 0.85 8.55 -5.35
N LEU A 57 -0.45 8.42 -5.18
CA LEU A 57 -1.13 7.13 -5.07
C LEU A 57 -2.17 7.01 -6.18
N ARG A 58 -2.18 5.85 -6.84
CA ARG A 58 -3.11 5.58 -7.94
C ARG A 58 -4.10 4.50 -7.58
N CYS A 59 -5.35 4.73 -7.97
CA CYS A 59 -6.41 3.75 -7.86
C CYS A 59 -6.93 3.37 -9.24
N THR A 60 -7.35 2.12 -9.38
CA THR A 60 -7.97 1.60 -10.59
C THR A 60 -9.34 1.01 -10.25
N PRO A 61 -10.38 1.29 -11.06
CA PRO A 61 -11.68 0.65 -10.93
C PRO A 61 -11.59 -0.86 -11.11
N SER A 62 -12.39 -1.58 -10.34
CA SER A 62 -12.55 -3.03 -10.50
C SER A 62 -14.02 -3.38 -10.56
N SER A 63 -14.47 -3.87 -11.71
CA SER A 63 -15.85 -4.33 -11.89
C SER A 63 -16.14 -5.69 -11.23
N SER A 64 -15.10 -6.40 -10.82
CA SER A 64 -15.20 -7.76 -10.26
C SER A 64 -14.96 -7.85 -8.76
N LEU A 65 -14.52 -6.76 -8.11
CA LEU A 65 -14.15 -6.76 -6.70
C LEU A 65 -15.17 -5.95 -5.89
N LEU A 66 -16.07 -6.66 -5.21
CA LEU A 66 -16.94 -6.06 -4.21
C LEU A 66 -16.21 -6.05 -2.87
N HIS A 67 -15.87 -4.87 -2.38
CA HIS A 67 -15.34 -4.72 -1.04
C HIS A 67 -16.43 -5.06 -0.03
N SER A 68 -16.25 -6.13 0.76
CA SER A 68 -17.23 -6.51 1.79
C SER A 68 -17.10 -5.65 3.04
N SER A 69 -15.88 -5.30 3.43
CA SER A 69 -15.60 -4.40 4.55
C SER A 69 -14.20 -3.83 4.43
N CYS A 70 -14.04 -2.58 4.86
CA CYS A 70 -12.74 -1.92 4.94
C CYS A 70 -12.59 -1.22 6.29
N ALA A 71 -11.41 -1.31 6.88
CA ALA A 71 -11.09 -0.63 8.13
C ALA A 71 -9.67 -0.05 8.07
N TRP A 72 -9.47 1.05 8.77
CA TRP A 72 -8.15 1.60 9.02
C TRP A 72 -7.49 0.87 10.19
N THR A 73 -6.18 0.74 10.14
CA THR A 73 -5.37 0.35 11.29
C THR A 73 -5.05 1.58 12.15
N ASP A 74 -4.51 1.36 13.33
CA ASP A 74 -3.66 2.36 13.96
C ASP A 74 -2.32 2.46 13.23
N TYR A 75 -1.43 3.39 13.64
CA TYR A 75 -0.06 3.44 13.13
C TYR A 75 0.66 2.11 13.40
N VAL A 76 1.26 1.54 12.35
CA VAL A 76 1.83 0.19 12.39
C VAL A 76 3.35 0.17 12.60
N ASN A 77 3.99 1.33 12.63
CA ASN A 77 5.40 1.50 13.01
C ASN A 77 5.59 2.66 14.00
N VAL A 78 6.69 2.61 14.71
CA VAL A 78 7.24 3.72 15.49
C VAL A 78 8.29 4.43 14.63
N MET A 79 8.62 5.70 14.95
CA MET A 79 9.67 6.45 14.29
C MET A 79 11.00 5.69 14.39
N ASP A 80 11.82 5.76 13.36
CA ASP A 80 13.13 5.10 13.18
C ASP A 80 13.07 3.56 13.15
N GLU A 81 11.92 2.96 13.44
CA GLU A 81 11.78 1.52 13.52
C GLU A 81 11.29 0.91 12.19
N PRO A 82 11.57 -0.37 11.97
CA PRO A 82 11.05 -1.09 10.82
C PRO A 82 9.52 -1.08 10.76
N LEU A 83 8.99 -0.94 9.56
CA LEU A 83 7.60 -1.21 9.24
C LEU A 83 7.52 -2.58 8.58
N VAL A 84 6.76 -3.50 9.17
CA VAL A 84 6.42 -4.81 8.59
C VAL A 84 4.93 -5.04 8.78
N PHE A 85 4.18 -4.93 7.71
CA PHE A 85 2.72 -4.96 7.79
C PHE A 85 2.11 -5.83 6.69
N GLN A 86 1.03 -6.52 7.03
CA GLN A 86 0.15 -7.22 6.10
C GLN A 86 -1.30 -6.98 6.50
N CYS A 87 -2.18 -6.76 5.53
CA CYS A 87 -3.62 -6.71 5.79
C CYS A 87 -4.12 -8.02 6.40
N PRO A 88 -4.88 -7.97 7.50
CA PRO A 88 -5.41 -9.17 8.15
C PRO A 88 -6.42 -9.91 7.26
N ALA A 89 -6.65 -11.17 7.57
CA ALA A 89 -7.65 -12.04 6.92
C ALA A 89 -7.55 -12.10 5.37
N GLY A 90 -6.34 -11.95 4.82
CA GLY A 90 -6.16 -11.95 3.37
C GLY A 90 -6.70 -10.70 2.66
N GLY A 91 -6.91 -9.62 3.40
CA GLY A 91 -7.32 -8.34 2.83
C GLY A 91 -6.24 -7.68 1.97
N ILE A 92 -6.63 -6.66 1.23
CA ILE A 92 -5.76 -5.86 0.39
C ILE A 92 -5.69 -4.42 0.91
N VAL A 93 -4.56 -3.74 0.63
CA VAL A 93 -4.38 -2.32 0.95
C VAL A 93 -5.18 -1.48 -0.05
N ASN A 94 -6.08 -0.64 0.49
CA ASN A 94 -6.93 0.26 -0.28
C ASN A 94 -6.69 1.73 0.07
N GLY A 95 -5.89 1.99 1.09
CA GLY A 95 -5.53 3.35 1.49
C GLY A 95 -4.26 3.37 2.34
N ILE A 96 -3.62 4.52 2.38
CA ILE A 96 -2.40 4.79 3.14
C ILE A 96 -2.58 6.13 3.83
N GLY A 97 -2.35 6.17 5.14
CA GLY A 97 -2.17 7.37 5.92
C GLY A 97 -0.74 7.46 6.44
N SER A 98 -0.22 8.67 6.58
CA SER A 98 1.12 8.87 7.11
C SER A 98 1.27 10.23 7.76
N SER A 99 2.06 10.29 8.84
CA SER A 99 2.43 11.50 9.56
C SER A 99 3.95 11.58 9.66
N HIS A 100 4.51 12.73 9.34
CA HIS A 100 5.93 13.08 9.54
C HIS A 100 6.16 13.66 10.95
N ASP A 101 7.37 13.52 11.45
CA ASP A 101 7.81 14.14 12.70
C ASP A 101 9.24 14.68 12.51
N ASP A 102 9.38 16.01 12.54
CA ASP A 102 10.65 16.73 12.32
C ASP A 102 11.74 16.40 13.36
N ALA A 103 11.36 15.85 14.53
CA ALA A 103 12.36 15.48 15.55
C ALA A 103 13.04 14.14 15.22
N TYR A 104 12.42 13.33 14.39
CA TYR A 104 12.90 12.02 13.94
C TYR A 104 13.23 12.02 12.46
N GLU A 105 12.85 13.06 11.72
CA GLU A 105 12.97 13.13 10.26
C GLU A 105 12.43 11.84 9.59
N ASP A 106 11.33 11.32 10.14
CA ASP A 106 10.74 10.05 9.76
C ASP A 106 9.21 10.08 9.74
N ARG A 107 8.61 9.01 9.20
CA ARG A 107 7.17 8.85 9.04
C ARG A 107 6.62 7.60 9.72
N LYS A 108 5.46 7.78 10.39
CA LYS A 108 4.56 6.69 10.78
C LYS A 108 3.52 6.46 9.71
N PHE A 109 3.09 5.20 9.57
CA PHE A 109 2.12 4.78 8.58
C PHE A 109 0.96 4.03 9.20
N GLU A 110 -0.21 4.26 8.64
CA GLU A 110 -1.44 3.49 8.87
C GLU A 110 -2.00 3.05 7.52
N PHE A 111 -2.76 1.96 7.50
CA PHE A 111 -3.28 1.38 6.28
C PHE A 111 -4.78 1.12 6.36
N ARG A 112 -5.45 1.37 5.25
CA ARG A 112 -6.82 0.92 5.07
C ARG A 112 -6.82 -0.43 4.39
N CYS A 113 -7.27 -1.45 5.10
CA CYS A 113 -7.40 -2.81 4.60
C CYS A 113 -8.84 -3.12 4.23
N CYS A 114 -9.03 -3.71 3.04
CA CYS A 114 -10.33 -4.16 2.57
C CYS A 114 -10.34 -5.67 2.38
N ASN A 115 -11.31 -6.35 2.98
CA ASN A 115 -11.63 -7.73 2.66
C ASN A 115 -12.47 -7.76 1.39
N ILE A 116 -12.18 -8.70 0.51
CA ILE A 116 -12.94 -8.89 -0.73
C ILE A 116 -13.77 -10.16 -0.59
N SER A 117 -15.07 -10.00 -0.78
CA SER A 117 -16.03 -11.10 -0.61
C SER A 117 -15.69 -12.28 -1.53
N LEU A 118 -15.79 -13.48 -0.95
CA LEU A 118 -15.66 -14.75 -1.69
C LEU A 118 -14.32 -14.94 -2.41
N THR A 119 -13.28 -14.23 -2.01
CA THR A 119 -11.95 -14.37 -2.60
C THR A 119 -10.91 -14.76 -1.56
N CYS A 120 -9.81 -15.31 -2.03
CA CYS A 120 -8.61 -15.58 -1.26
C CYS A 120 -7.37 -15.09 -2.02
N VAL A 121 -6.38 -14.68 -1.26
CA VAL A 121 -5.07 -14.29 -1.81
C VAL A 121 -4.22 -15.52 -2.05
N TYR A 122 -3.48 -15.52 -3.15
CA TYR A 122 -2.53 -16.56 -3.47
C TYR A 122 -1.35 -15.99 -4.27
N ASN A 123 -0.31 -16.77 -4.45
CA ASN A 123 0.89 -16.41 -5.22
C ASN A 123 1.49 -15.07 -4.79
N CYS A 124 1.53 -14.83 -3.48
CA CYS A 124 2.09 -13.61 -2.91
C CYS A 124 3.61 -13.58 -3.08
N LYS A 125 4.15 -12.43 -3.47
CA LYS A 125 5.59 -12.21 -3.64
C LYS A 125 5.95 -10.81 -3.20
N TYR A 126 7.13 -10.68 -2.61
CA TYR A 126 7.74 -9.38 -2.38
C TYR A 126 8.38 -8.86 -3.66
N THR A 127 8.27 -7.54 -3.87
CA THR A 127 8.80 -6.86 -5.06
C THR A 127 10.33 -6.73 -5.01
N GLY A 128 10.91 -6.83 -3.82
CA GLY A 128 12.23 -6.29 -3.52
C GLY A 128 12.18 -4.76 -3.35
N TRP A 129 13.30 -4.16 -2.96
CA TRP A 129 13.34 -2.72 -2.71
C TRP A 129 12.98 -1.92 -3.96
N LEU A 130 11.91 -1.14 -3.89
CA LEU A 130 11.40 -0.31 -4.99
C LEU A 130 12.15 1.00 -5.15
N ASN A 131 12.90 1.42 -4.13
CA ASN A 131 13.78 2.58 -4.18
C ASN A 131 15.10 2.32 -3.46
N GLY A 132 16.16 3.00 -3.90
CA GLY A 132 17.35 3.25 -3.09
C GLY A 132 17.07 4.36 -2.08
N LEU A 133 17.95 4.51 -1.08
CA LEU A 133 17.92 5.68 -0.19
C LEU A 133 18.09 6.96 -1.05
N GLU A 134 17.31 7.99 -0.71
CA GLU A 134 17.20 9.26 -1.43
C GLU A 134 16.70 9.11 -2.90
N GLY A 135 16.39 7.89 -3.32
CA GLY A 135 15.98 7.55 -4.68
C GLY A 135 14.48 7.71 -4.94
N HIS A 136 14.14 7.91 -6.20
CA HIS A 136 12.75 7.92 -6.68
C HIS A 136 12.16 6.51 -6.59
N LEU A 137 10.94 6.42 -6.08
CA LEU A 137 10.09 5.23 -6.14
C LEU A 137 9.00 5.48 -7.17
N ASN A 138 8.83 4.57 -8.12
CA ASN A 138 7.69 4.55 -9.02
C ASN A 138 7.34 3.10 -9.36
N TYR A 139 6.25 2.63 -8.78
CA TYR A 139 5.80 1.26 -8.93
C TYR A 139 4.33 1.20 -9.37
N VAL A 140 4.07 0.39 -10.38
CA VAL A 140 2.72 0.06 -10.83
C VAL A 140 2.48 -1.42 -10.57
N VAL A 141 1.43 -1.71 -9.83
CA VAL A 141 1.01 -3.09 -9.52
C VAL A 141 0.63 -3.79 -10.83
N PRO A 142 1.16 -4.98 -11.11
CA PRO A 142 0.81 -5.72 -12.31
C PRO A 142 -0.69 -6.00 -12.39
N PRO A 143 -1.26 -6.14 -13.60
CA PRO A 143 -2.67 -6.47 -13.78
C PRO A 143 -3.09 -7.72 -12.98
N ASN A 144 -4.27 -7.65 -12.36
CA ASN A 144 -4.85 -8.72 -11.52
C ASN A 144 -4.03 -9.07 -10.27
N GLN A 145 -3.12 -8.18 -9.85
CA GLN A 145 -2.43 -8.26 -8.57
C GLN A 145 -2.81 -7.10 -7.66
N PHE A 146 -2.60 -7.30 -6.36
CA PHE A 146 -3.05 -6.39 -5.32
C PHE A 146 -1.99 -6.30 -4.23
N ILE A 147 -1.81 -5.12 -3.67
CA ILE A 147 -0.93 -4.92 -2.53
C ILE A 147 -1.62 -5.51 -1.30
N ARG A 148 -0.96 -6.48 -0.66
CA ARG A 148 -1.39 -7.07 0.61
C ARG A 148 -0.59 -6.55 1.78
N GLY A 149 0.69 -6.30 1.57
CA GLY A 149 1.61 -5.93 2.64
C GLY A 149 2.67 -4.94 2.19
N ILE A 150 3.33 -4.35 3.17
CA ILE A 150 4.38 -3.35 2.99
C ILE A 150 5.48 -3.61 4.02
N VAL A 151 6.71 -3.58 3.55
CA VAL A 151 7.92 -3.57 4.38
C VAL A 151 8.67 -2.28 4.10
N SER A 152 9.12 -1.61 5.16
CA SER A 152 9.93 -0.40 5.03
C SER A 152 10.96 -0.29 6.15
N PHE A 153 12.13 0.26 5.83
CA PHE A 153 13.19 0.52 6.79
C PHE A 153 13.66 1.95 6.67
N HIS A 154 13.71 2.64 7.80
CA HIS A 154 14.34 3.94 7.94
C HIS A 154 15.86 3.81 8.07
N ASN A 155 16.58 4.82 7.60
CA ASN A 155 18.03 4.92 7.76
C ASN A 155 18.39 6.33 8.26
N ASN A 156 18.73 6.45 9.53
CA ASN A 156 19.04 7.72 10.21
C ASN A 156 20.25 8.48 9.62
N ALA A 157 21.13 7.84 8.83
CA ALA A 157 22.22 8.54 8.16
C ALA A 157 21.80 9.24 6.86
N HIS A 158 20.67 8.83 6.31
CA HIS A 158 20.08 9.39 5.09
C HIS A 158 18.75 10.08 5.37
N GLU A 159 18.19 9.89 6.57
CA GLU A 159 16.86 10.36 6.97
C GLU A 159 15.80 9.97 5.95
N ASP A 160 15.83 8.69 5.52
CA ASP A 160 15.00 8.21 4.45
C ASP A 160 14.59 6.74 4.61
N ARG A 161 13.46 6.37 3.97
CA ARG A 161 12.91 5.02 3.95
C ARG A 161 13.02 4.35 2.60
N ARG A 162 13.31 3.04 2.61
CA ARG A 162 13.12 2.14 1.48
C ARG A 162 11.84 1.35 1.66
N PHE A 163 11.20 1.02 0.54
CA PHE A 163 9.93 0.30 0.51
C PHE A 163 10.03 -0.97 -0.31
N ASP A 164 9.40 -2.02 0.19
CA ASP A 164 9.15 -3.30 -0.49
C ASP A 164 7.68 -3.65 -0.30
N LEU A 165 7.01 -4.10 -1.34
CA LEU A 165 5.59 -4.44 -1.30
C LEU A 165 5.39 -5.95 -1.44
N GLU A 166 4.47 -6.48 -0.66
CA GLU A 166 3.93 -7.81 -0.93
C GLU A 166 2.74 -7.67 -1.87
N VAL A 167 2.85 -8.26 -3.06
CA VAL A 167 1.79 -8.29 -4.06
C VAL A 167 1.28 -9.71 -4.26
N CYS A 168 -0.04 -9.85 -4.30
CA CYS A 168 -0.74 -11.14 -4.40
C CYS A 168 -1.74 -11.13 -5.54
N SER A 169 -2.07 -12.31 -6.06
CA SER A 169 -3.24 -12.53 -6.91
C SER A 169 -4.46 -12.86 -6.05
N LEU A 170 -5.67 -12.64 -6.60
CA LEU A 170 -6.94 -13.05 -5.98
C LEU A 170 -7.58 -14.16 -6.79
N SER A 171 -8.22 -15.11 -6.09
CA SER A 171 -9.01 -16.20 -6.69
C SER A 171 -10.36 -16.33 -5.99
N TYR A 172 -11.39 -16.65 -6.75
CA TYR A 172 -12.68 -17.09 -6.22
C TYR A 172 -12.67 -18.56 -5.82
N ASP A 173 -11.70 -19.35 -6.29
CA ASP A 173 -11.48 -20.73 -5.87
C ASP A 173 -10.38 -20.78 -4.78
N CYS A 174 -10.81 -20.84 -3.53
CA CYS A 174 -9.92 -20.83 -2.38
C CYS A 174 -9.24 -22.19 -2.10
N ARG A 175 -9.51 -23.23 -2.88
CA ARG A 175 -8.89 -24.55 -2.71
C ARG A 175 -7.37 -24.52 -2.90
N HIS A 176 -6.87 -23.65 -3.75
CA HIS A 176 -5.43 -23.47 -3.96
C HIS A 176 -4.70 -22.82 -2.78
N SER A 177 -5.41 -22.14 -1.90
CA SER A 177 -4.82 -21.50 -0.71
C SER A 177 -4.45 -22.52 0.39
N LEU A 178 -4.98 -23.75 0.31
CA LEU A 178 -4.77 -24.78 1.33
C LEU A 178 -3.69 -25.82 0.96
N THR A 179 -3.11 -25.76 -0.24
CA THR A 179 -2.27 -26.83 -0.79
C THR A 179 -0.77 -26.52 -0.87
N THR A 180 -0.28 -25.44 -0.31
CA THR A 180 1.16 -25.24 -0.17
C THR A 180 1.57 -25.57 1.27
N PRO A 181 1.98 -26.81 1.59
CA PRO A 181 2.74 -27.04 2.81
C PRO A 181 4.04 -26.22 2.70
N PRO A 182 4.61 -25.73 3.80
CA PRO A 182 5.89 -25.06 3.77
C PRO A 182 6.88 -26.00 3.11
N SER A 183 7.46 -25.59 2.00
CA SER A 183 8.54 -26.34 1.35
C SER A 183 9.65 -26.47 2.37
N THR A 184 9.82 -27.67 2.88
CA THR A 184 10.98 -28.06 3.69
C THR A 184 12.17 -28.07 2.73
N THR A 185 12.75 -26.90 2.49
CA THR A 185 14.03 -26.81 1.80
C THR A 185 15.08 -27.23 2.80
N THR A 186 15.60 -28.43 2.63
CA THR A 186 16.82 -28.93 3.30
C THR A 186 17.94 -27.95 2.95
N SER A 187 18.29 -27.10 3.89
CA SER A 187 19.31 -26.07 3.72
C SER A 187 20.68 -26.76 3.69
N THR A 188 21.31 -26.76 2.52
CA THR A 188 22.75 -26.85 2.44
C THR A 188 23.33 -25.52 2.90
N THR A 189 24.09 -25.55 3.97
CA THR A 189 24.64 -24.39 4.69
C THR A 189 25.50 -23.54 3.76
N THR A 190 25.06 -22.32 3.49
CA THR A 190 25.93 -21.22 3.09
C THR A 190 25.58 -20.01 3.98
N THR A 191 26.57 -19.59 4.78
CA THR A 191 26.48 -18.55 5.79
C THR A 191 26.12 -17.17 5.17
N GLY A 192 24.85 -16.83 5.20
CA GLY A 192 24.36 -15.48 4.98
C GLY A 192 23.33 -15.16 6.06
N LYS A 193 23.67 -14.25 6.96
CA LYS A 193 22.77 -13.82 8.05
C LYS A 193 21.57 -13.06 7.47
N HIS A 194 20.45 -13.73 7.28
CA HIS A 194 19.15 -13.08 7.14
C HIS A 194 18.50 -13.03 8.53
N HIS A 195 18.35 -11.85 9.08
CA HIS A 195 17.53 -11.63 10.26
C HIS A 195 16.07 -11.78 9.87
N LEU A 196 15.44 -12.85 10.34
CA LEU A 196 13.98 -13.02 10.32
C LEU A 196 13.40 -12.19 11.46
N PHE A 197 12.66 -11.12 11.16
CA PHE A 197 11.90 -10.37 12.14
C PHE A 197 10.52 -10.98 12.31
N PRO A 198 9.93 -10.96 13.53
CA PRO A 198 8.58 -11.45 13.74
C PRO A 198 7.57 -10.50 13.06
N ILE A 199 6.62 -11.10 12.36
CA ILE A 199 5.48 -10.38 11.74
C ILE A 199 4.58 -9.91 12.88
N VAL A 200 4.41 -8.59 13.03
CA VAL A 200 3.39 -8.02 13.92
C VAL A 200 2.05 -8.09 13.19
N THR A 201 1.26 -9.13 13.48
CA THR A 201 -0.14 -9.17 13.09
C THR A 201 -0.91 -8.27 14.06
N GLY A 202 -1.51 -7.20 13.57
CA GLY A 202 -2.37 -6.35 14.39
C GLY A 202 -3.51 -7.17 14.97
N ASN A 203 -3.48 -7.41 16.29
CA ASN A 203 -4.59 -8.02 16.98
C ASN A 203 -5.76 -7.03 17.01
N ALA A 204 -6.92 -7.48 16.55
CA ALA A 204 -8.17 -6.78 16.82
C ALA A 204 -8.34 -6.65 18.36
N PRO A 205 -8.81 -5.49 18.85
CA PRO A 205 -9.05 -5.35 20.29
C PRO A 205 -10.09 -6.37 20.74
N ASN A 206 -9.78 -7.09 21.82
CA ASN A 206 -10.70 -7.98 22.47
C ASN A 206 -11.94 -7.21 22.93
N PRO A 207 -13.16 -7.75 22.80
CA PRO A 207 -14.35 -7.12 23.35
C PRO A 207 -14.24 -7.04 24.88
N VAL A 208 -14.41 -5.81 25.39
CA VAL A 208 -14.47 -5.55 26.83
C VAL A 208 -15.69 -6.29 27.42
N PRO A 209 -15.56 -7.08 28.49
CA PRO A 209 -16.70 -7.70 29.13
C PRO A 209 -17.55 -6.62 29.80
N ILE A 210 -18.83 -6.58 29.46
CA ILE A 210 -19.83 -5.75 30.13
C ILE A 210 -20.10 -6.43 31.46
N LEU A 211 -19.64 -5.82 32.56
CA LEU A 211 -20.06 -6.17 33.89
C LEU A 211 -21.47 -5.57 34.11
N GLY A 212 -22.43 -6.48 34.32
CA GLY A 212 -23.76 -6.14 34.75
C GLY A 212 -23.81 -5.81 36.26
#